data_ae29a14438748857653a7a720a69a956
#
_entry.id   ae29a14438748857653a7a720a69a956
#
_cell.length_a   1.000
_cell.length_b   1.000
_cell.length_c   1.000
_cell.angle_alpha   90.00
_cell.angle_beta   90.00
_cell.angle_gamma   90.00
#
_symmetry.space_group_name_H-M   'P 1'
#
loop_
_entity.id
_entity.type
_entity.pdbx_description
1 polymer ?
#
loop_
_entity_poly.entity_id
_entity_poly.type
_entity_poly.pdbx_seq_one_letter_code
_entity_poly.pdbx_strand_id
1 'polypeptide(L)'
;MSEAGLMAWLGWQAEDLLLGSWEARHSLFAHFALYGAVLAGLGIAMAPLGARAREWGIVALSVAALALFGSVTMTFWAVGFSVALWAVVERVPGRVGTVLAWLLILALGAYPWLLPEAILTGNTSQMREFWAFASNVWLLRCAAYIVDRRARGVAGRSLREFLLATLFFPTFVNGPIETTEQMAEARRDGPAVRDWPEFRAWLLLLGRNSRRFGLGVAKVLFATLYLGVDNATIFATSGSALSHPRLWLWPFELYFMFYITFSGWTDVSVALARVLGWNVMENFDRPWQARSVAEFWRRWHISFGVWLRNYIYIPLGGNRSNATRNVLVTFAASGLWHVWGALKAIGITGYPPEAWLGFLLWGLLNGSAIAMARYWNDAPIFEPFHLRLRRSLPASLRLRAAQIMTFVFVALAWMPFFLPPWIGLENCWQILRRMAFLS
;
A
#
# COMPACT_ATOMS: atom_id res chain seq x y z
N MET A 1 4.25 1.04 -24.41
CA MET A 1 5.03 1.04 -23.15
C MET A 1 5.72 -0.29 -23.05
N SER A 2 7.02 -0.32 -22.79
CA SER A 2 7.82 -1.56 -22.74
C SER A 2 7.45 -2.39 -21.50
N GLU A 3 7.68 -3.70 -21.57
CA GLU A 3 7.54 -4.66 -20.47
C GLU A 3 8.19 -4.18 -19.15
N ALA A 4 9.21 -3.35 -19.25
CA ALA A 4 9.88 -2.70 -18.14
C ALA A 4 8.94 -1.87 -17.22
N GLY A 5 7.89 -1.27 -17.75
CA GLY A 5 6.99 -0.41 -16.95
C GLY A 5 6.13 -1.15 -15.92
N LEU A 6 5.65 -2.38 -16.21
CA LEU A 6 4.87 -3.17 -15.25
C LEU A 6 5.74 -3.66 -14.09
N MET A 7 6.96 -4.06 -14.42
CA MET A 7 7.89 -4.62 -13.46
C MET A 7 8.54 -3.55 -12.60
N ALA A 8 8.72 -2.36 -13.17
CA ALA A 8 9.09 -1.17 -12.43
C ALA A 8 8.02 -0.79 -11.39
N TRP A 9 6.73 -0.92 -11.75
CA TRP A 9 5.62 -0.72 -10.81
C TRP A 9 5.60 -1.74 -9.66
N LEU A 10 6.07 -2.97 -9.93
CA LEU A 10 6.27 -3.99 -8.89
C LEU A 10 7.58 -3.76 -8.09
N GLY A 11 8.37 -2.74 -8.43
CA GLY A 11 9.61 -2.37 -7.75
C GLY A 11 10.83 -3.21 -8.16
N TRP A 12 10.77 -3.87 -9.34
CA TRP A 12 11.82 -4.75 -9.82
C TRP A 12 11.96 -4.68 -11.34
N GLN A 13 13.18 -4.57 -11.83
CA GLN A 13 13.46 -4.83 -13.23
C GLN A 13 13.40 -6.34 -13.47
N ALA A 14 12.30 -6.80 -14.08
CA ALA A 14 12.15 -8.22 -14.40
C ALA A 14 13.20 -8.70 -15.39
N GLU A 15 13.68 -7.84 -16.27
CA GLU A 15 14.76 -8.19 -17.18
C GLU A 15 16.03 -8.62 -16.44
N ASP A 16 16.42 -7.91 -15.39
CA ASP A 16 17.57 -8.30 -14.58
C ASP A 16 17.30 -9.56 -13.73
N LEU A 17 16.05 -9.81 -13.34
CA LEU A 17 15.68 -10.97 -12.54
C LEU A 17 15.35 -12.21 -13.37
N LEU A 18 14.78 -12.02 -14.57
CA LEU A 18 14.30 -13.10 -15.43
C LEU A 18 15.31 -13.48 -16.51
N LEU A 19 15.98 -12.48 -17.07
CA LEU A 19 17.02 -12.65 -18.10
C LEU A 19 18.42 -12.50 -17.50
N GLY A 20 18.52 -11.94 -16.30
CA GLY A 20 19.76 -11.75 -15.56
C GLY A 20 20.41 -13.08 -15.20
N SER A 21 21.74 -13.09 -15.21
CA SER A 21 22.58 -14.20 -14.82
C SER A 21 22.21 -14.72 -13.42
N TRP A 22 22.55 -15.98 -13.13
CA TRP A 22 22.50 -16.56 -11.78
C TRP A 22 23.05 -15.61 -10.70
N GLU A 23 23.99 -14.74 -11.03
CA GLU A 23 24.59 -13.72 -10.19
C GLU A 23 23.63 -12.62 -9.76
N ALA A 24 22.74 -12.13 -10.63
CA ALA A 24 21.73 -11.12 -10.27
C ALA A 24 20.70 -11.64 -9.26
N ARG A 25 20.32 -12.90 -9.38
CA ARG A 25 19.37 -13.56 -8.45
C ARG A 25 19.99 -13.77 -7.07
N HIS A 26 21.26 -14.15 -7.00
CA HIS A 26 22.00 -14.28 -5.74
C HIS A 26 22.25 -12.94 -5.08
N SER A 27 22.54 -11.91 -5.87
CA SER A 27 22.68 -10.54 -5.41
C SER A 27 21.45 -10.07 -4.63
N LEU A 28 20.24 -10.39 -5.10
CA LEU A 28 19.01 -10.03 -4.43
C LEU A 28 18.86 -10.67 -3.06
N PHE A 29 19.06 -12.00 -2.98
CA PHE A 29 19.04 -12.72 -1.71
C PHE A 29 20.10 -12.20 -0.74
N ALA A 30 21.29 -11.91 -1.23
CA ALA A 30 22.37 -11.35 -0.44
C ALA A 30 22.02 -9.96 0.10
N HIS A 31 21.38 -9.11 -0.70
CA HIS A 31 20.91 -7.78 -0.26
C HIS A 31 19.83 -7.89 0.82
N PHE A 32 18.84 -8.77 0.66
CA PHE A 32 17.82 -8.99 1.70
C PHE A 32 18.40 -9.59 2.98
N ALA A 33 19.31 -10.57 2.86
CA ALA A 33 19.96 -11.17 4.01
C ALA A 33 20.87 -10.16 4.73
N LEU A 34 21.65 -9.38 3.99
CA LEU A 34 22.49 -8.31 4.54
C LEU A 34 21.63 -7.23 5.20
N TYR A 35 20.55 -6.82 4.56
CA TYR A 35 19.61 -5.84 5.09
C TYR A 35 19.00 -6.33 6.40
N GLY A 36 18.50 -7.58 6.44
CA GLY A 36 17.98 -8.19 7.66
C GLY A 36 19.04 -8.30 8.77
N ALA A 37 20.27 -8.70 8.43
CA ALA A 37 21.36 -8.83 9.39
C ALA A 37 21.83 -7.49 9.96
N VAL A 38 21.97 -6.48 9.10
CA VAL A 38 22.34 -5.11 9.51
C VAL A 38 21.27 -4.55 10.45
N LEU A 39 19.99 -4.73 10.13
CA LEU A 39 18.91 -4.25 10.97
C LEU A 39 18.82 -4.98 12.32
N ALA A 40 19.01 -6.29 12.32
CA ALA A 40 19.09 -7.07 13.55
C ALA A 40 20.27 -6.61 14.41
N GLY A 41 21.45 -6.43 13.82
CA GLY A 41 22.65 -5.94 14.51
C GLY A 41 22.47 -4.56 15.09
N LEU A 42 21.85 -3.65 14.35
CA LEU A 42 21.54 -2.30 14.84
C LEU A 42 20.46 -2.31 15.93
N GLY A 43 19.46 -3.20 15.83
CA GLY A 43 18.47 -3.42 16.89
C GLY A 43 19.15 -3.84 18.20
N ILE A 44 20.14 -4.75 18.14
CA ILE A 44 20.94 -5.17 19.28
C ILE A 44 21.76 -3.98 19.84
N ALA A 45 22.47 -3.26 18.97
CA ALA A 45 23.30 -2.14 19.36
C ALA A 45 22.50 -1.00 20.03
N MET A 46 21.25 -0.83 19.63
CA MET A 46 20.35 0.18 20.21
C MET A 46 19.58 -0.30 21.45
N ALA A 47 19.58 -1.60 21.76
CA ALA A 47 18.84 -2.17 22.89
C ALA A 47 19.22 -1.57 24.27
N PRO A 48 20.50 -1.31 24.57
CA PRO A 48 20.88 -0.70 25.84
C PRO A 48 20.57 0.80 25.94
N LEU A 49 20.19 1.45 24.84
CA LEU A 49 19.92 2.89 24.83
C LEU A 49 18.59 3.20 25.50
N GLY A 50 18.56 4.31 26.25
CA GLY A 50 17.31 4.85 26.78
C GLY A 50 16.30 5.17 25.65
N ALA A 51 15.03 5.16 25.98
CA ALA A 51 13.93 5.26 25.00
C ALA A 51 14.11 6.41 23.99
N ARG A 52 14.49 7.60 24.44
CA ARG A 52 14.69 8.77 23.57
C ARG A 52 15.88 8.59 22.61
N ALA A 53 17.00 8.05 23.10
CA ALA A 53 18.19 7.82 22.29
C ALA A 53 17.94 6.74 21.25
N ARG A 54 17.20 5.67 21.60
CA ARG A 54 16.78 4.62 20.67
C ARG A 54 15.89 5.14 19.55
N GLU A 55 14.91 5.98 19.87
CA GLU A 55 14.05 6.59 18.85
C GLU A 55 14.84 7.46 17.86
N TRP A 56 15.76 8.30 18.36
CA TRP A 56 16.66 9.06 17.49
C TRP A 56 17.58 8.15 16.65
N GLY A 57 18.08 7.06 17.23
CA GLY A 57 18.84 6.05 16.52
C GLY A 57 18.06 5.44 15.38
N ILE A 58 16.77 5.15 15.59
CA ILE A 58 15.89 4.61 14.53
C ILE A 58 15.56 5.67 13.47
N VAL A 59 15.39 6.93 13.85
CA VAL A 59 15.26 8.03 12.86
C VAL A 59 16.53 8.13 12.01
N ALA A 60 17.71 8.15 12.64
CA ALA A 60 18.98 8.18 11.91
C ALA A 60 19.16 6.97 10.99
N LEU A 61 18.81 5.77 11.46
CA LEU A 61 18.82 4.55 10.67
C LEU A 61 17.84 4.64 9.49
N SER A 62 16.65 5.18 9.70
CA SER A 62 15.66 5.39 8.63
C SER A 62 16.19 6.34 7.56
N VAL A 63 16.79 7.45 7.96
CA VAL A 63 17.43 8.41 7.03
C VAL A 63 18.57 7.74 6.26
N ALA A 64 19.43 6.98 6.92
CA ALA A 64 20.51 6.26 6.29
C ALA A 64 20.00 5.21 5.29
N ALA A 65 18.98 4.43 5.67
CA ALA A 65 18.37 3.43 4.80
C ALA A 65 17.73 4.07 3.56
N LEU A 66 17.00 5.17 3.72
CA LEU A 66 16.39 5.90 2.61
C LEU A 66 17.44 6.51 1.68
N ALA A 67 18.58 6.96 2.21
CA ALA A 67 19.68 7.48 1.42
C ALA A 67 20.40 6.37 0.62
N LEU A 68 20.59 5.21 1.23
CA LEU A 68 21.27 4.06 0.60
C LEU A 68 20.42 3.38 -0.48
N PHE A 69 19.14 3.17 -0.22
CA PHE A 69 18.23 2.44 -1.13
C PHE A 69 17.43 3.34 -2.06
N GLY A 70 17.26 4.61 -1.70
CA GLY A 70 16.57 5.58 -2.51
C GLY A 70 17.53 6.55 -3.19
N SER A 71 17.71 7.72 -2.57
CA SER A 71 18.62 8.76 -3.07
C SER A 71 19.00 9.68 -1.92
N VAL A 72 20.26 10.03 -1.82
CA VAL A 72 20.78 10.95 -0.82
C VAL A 72 20.06 12.31 -0.91
N THR A 73 19.97 12.87 -2.11
CA THR A 73 19.32 14.17 -2.36
C THR A 73 17.86 14.15 -1.97
N MET A 74 17.12 13.13 -2.42
CA MET A 74 15.68 13.00 -2.11
C MET A 74 15.43 12.74 -0.63
N THR A 75 16.35 12.02 0.04
CA THR A 75 16.25 11.79 1.48
C THR A 75 16.43 13.08 2.27
N PHE A 76 17.45 13.89 1.95
CA PHE A 76 17.61 15.21 2.58
C PHE A 76 16.40 16.11 2.33
N TRP A 77 15.85 16.06 1.12
CA TRP A 77 14.64 16.80 0.79
C TRP A 77 13.44 16.34 1.62
N ALA A 78 13.25 15.01 1.75
CA ALA A 78 12.18 14.43 2.58
C ALA A 78 12.32 14.81 4.07
N VAL A 79 13.54 14.78 4.61
CA VAL A 79 13.81 15.19 5.98
C VAL A 79 13.53 16.67 6.17
N GLY A 80 14.10 17.54 5.32
CA GLY A 80 13.92 19.00 5.38
C GLY A 80 12.45 19.38 5.29
N PHE A 81 11.71 18.74 4.39
CA PHE A 81 10.29 18.97 4.22
C PHE A 81 9.48 18.51 5.44
N SER A 82 9.79 17.34 6.00
CA SER A 82 9.15 16.85 7.23
C SER A 82 9.40 17.81 8.40
N VAL A 83 10.62 18.30 8.55
CA VAL A 83 10.97 19.28 9.59
C VAL A 83 10.19 20.58 9.39
N ALA A 84 10.15 21.11 8.15
CA ALA A 84 9.41 22.32 7.83
C ALA A 84 7.91 22.16 8.10
N LEU A 85 7.32 21.04 7.68
CA LEU A 85 5.91 20.76 7.93
C LEU A 85 5.61 20.68 9.42
N TRP A 86 6.42 19.94 10.19
CA TRP A 86 6.26 19.87 11.64
C TRP A 86 6.36 21.27 12.28
N ALA A 87 7.35 22.06 11.88
CA ALA A 87 7.54 23.41 12.43
C ALA A 87 6.34 24.33 12.11
N VAL A 88 5.81 24.28 10.90
CA VAL A 88 4.62 25.02 10.53
C VAL A 88 3.40 24.55 11.33
N VAL A 89 3.19 23.23 11.44
CA VAL A 89 2.05 22.69 12.16
C VAL A 89 2.12 22.97 13.66
N GLU A 90 3.29 22.95 14.29
CA GLU A 90 3.41 23.13 15.75
C GLU A 90 3.60 24.59 16.16
N ARG A 91 4.22 25.44 15.32
CA ARG A 91 4.64 26.79 15.73
C ARG A 91 3.88 27.94 15.08
N VAL A 92 3.25 27.72 13.90
CA VAL A 92 2.46 28.78 13.23
C VAL A 92 1.00 28.62 13.58
N PRO A 93 0.41 29.48 14.42
CA PRO A 93 -0.97 29.31 14.90
C PRO A 93 -2.02 29.64 13.85
N GLY A 94 -3.24 29.17 14.10
CA GLY A 94 -4.45 29.59 13.38
C GLY A 94 -4.54 29.13 11.94
N ARG A 95 -5.35 29.85 11.16
CA ARG A 95 -5.63 29.52 9.74
C ARG A 95 -4.40 29.63 8.85
N VAL A 96 -3.50 30.57 9.13
CA VAL A 96 -2.28 30.76 8.34
C VAL A 96 -1.41 29.50 8.40
N GLY A 97 -1.16 28.97 9.60
CA GLY A 97 -0.39 27.73 9.75
C GLY A 97 -1.05 26.54 9.06
N THR A 98 -2.39 26.44 9.09
CA THR A 98 -3.13 25.39 8.40
C THR A 98 -2.98 25.51 6.89
N VAL A 99 -3.15 26.70 6.31
CA VAL A 99 -2.98 26.94 4.87
C VAL A 99 -1.56 26.62 4.43
N LEU A 100 -0.55 27.12 5.15
CA LEU A 100 0.85 26.86 4.86
C LEU A 100 1.17 25.35 4.91
N ALA A 101 0.65 24.62 5.89
CA ALA A 101 0.85 23.18 5.99
C ALA A 101 0.27 22.43 4.78
N TRP A 102 -0.93 22.81 4.31
CA TRP A 102 -1.52 22.22 3.11
C TRP A 102 -0.81 22.63 1.82
N LEU A 103 -0.32 23.86 1.72
CA LEU A 103 0.51 24.29 0.58
C LEU A 103 1.82 23.50 0.52
N LEU A 104 2.44 23.21 1.67
CA LEU A 104 3.58 22.33 1.73
C LEU A 104 3.23 20.90 1.24
N ILE A 105 2.11 20.31 1.66
CA ILE A 105 1.67 18.99 1.16
C ILE A 105 1.44 19.00 -0.34
N LEU A 106 0.82 20.05 -0.89
CA LEU A 106 0.62 20.19 -2.34
C LEU A 106 1.94 20.31 -3.09
N ALA A 107 2.88 21.13 -2.58
CA ALA A 107 4.22 21.23 -3.15
C ALA A 107 4.96 19.91 -3.08
N LEU A 108 4.84 19.17 -1.97
CA LEU A 108 5.40 17.83 -1.82
C LEU A 108 4.77 16.85 -2.83
N GLY A 109 3.46 16.89 -2.99
CA GLY A 109 2.80 16.07 -3.98
C GLY A 109 3.23 16.39 -5.41
N ALA A 110 3.52 17.64 -5.70
CA ALA A 110 3.91 18.13 -7.01
C ALA A 110 5.44 18.03 -7.29
N TYR A 111 6.24 17.47 -6.35
CA TYR A 111 7.69 17.46 -6.49
C TYR A 111 8.22 16.89 -7.82
N PRO A 112 7.62 15.86 -8.44
CA PRO A 112 8.13 15.33 -9.70
C PRO A 112 8.08 16.34 -10.85
N TRP A 113 7.21 17.35 -10.73
CA TRP A 113 7.03 18.41 -11.73
C TRP A 113 7.71 19.73 -11.34
N LEU A 114 8.02 19.93 -10.05
CA LEU A 114 8.62 21.16 -9.52
C LEU A 114 10.15 21.10 -9.45
N LEU A 115 10.72 19.91 -9.31
CA LEU A 115 12.17 19.75 -9.24
C LEU A 115 12.77 19.74 -10.64
N PRO A 116 13.90 20.43 -10.85
CA PRO A 116 14.65 20.36 -12.11
C PRO A 116 14.99 18.92 -12.46
N GLU A 117 14.89 18.59 -13.73
CA GLU A 117 15.22 17.24 -14.24
C GLU A 117 16.63 16.82 -13.86
N ALA A 118 17.58 17.76 -13.76
CA ALA A 118 18.94 17.52 -13.30
C ALA A 118 19.02 16.93 -11.87
N ILE A 119 18.07 17.26 -10.99
CA ILE A 119 17.98 16.69 -9.63
C ILE A 119 17.36 15.28 -9.70
N LEU A 120 16.44 15.07 -10.66
CA LEU A 120 15.76 13.79 -10.88
C LEU A 120 16.59 12.83 -11.72
N THR A 121 17.36 13.32 -12.70
CA THR A 121 18.15 12.52 -13.66
C THR A 121 19.49 12.04 -13.11
N GLY A 122 19.99 12.63 -12.03
CA GLY A 122 21.10 12.04 -11.26
C GLY A 122 20.74 10.71 -10.58
N ASN A 123 19.44 10.35 -10.61
CA ASN A 123 18.91 9.12 -10.06
C ASN A 123 18.56 8.14 -11.19
N THR A 124 18.85 6.87 -11.00
CA THR A 124 18.39 5.80 -11.89
C THR A 124 16.85 5.78 -11.96
N SER A 125 16.29 5.19 -13.02
CA SER A 125 14.83 4.99 -13.12
C SER A 125 14.25 4.33 -11.88
N GLN A 126 14.96 3.35 -11.33
CA GLN A 126 14.60 2.64 -10.10
C GLN A 126 14.45 3.57 -8.88
N MET A 127 15.36 4.52 -8.71
CA MET A 127 15.27 5.48 -7.60
C MET A 127 14.07 6.42 -7.74
N ARG A 128 13.76 6.85 -8.98
CA ARG A 128 12.55 7.67 -9.22
C ARG A 128 11.27 6.92 -8.85
N GLU A 129 11.16 5.67 -9.23
CA GLU A 129 10.02 4.82 -8.90
C GLU A 129 9.90 4.56 -7.41
N PHE A 130 11.01 4.22 -6.75
CA PHE A 130 11.04 4.07 -5.29
C PHE A 130 10.41 5.29 -4.62
N TRP A 131 10.84 6.51 -4.96
CA TRP A 131 10.32 7.73 -4.37
C TRP A 131 8.89 8.05 -4.79
N ALA A 132 8.49 7.68 -6.00
CA ALA A 132 7.10 7.85 -6.45
C ALA A 132 6.13 7.04 -5.58
N PHE A 133 6.48 5.80 -5.25
CA PHE A 133 5.67 4.95 -4.35
C PHE A 133 5.79 5.37 -2.88
N ALA A 134 6.99 5.51 -2.39
CA ALA A 134 7.27 5.86 -1.00
C ALA A 134 6.62 7.18 -0.59
N SER A 135 6.66 8.19 -1.46
CA SER A 135 6.04 9.49 -1.18
C SER A 135 4.52 9.42 -1.02
N ASN A 136 3.83 8.40 -1.57
CA ASN A 136 2.39 8.24 -1.35
C ASN A 136 2.09 7.91 0.12
N VAL A 137 2.81 6.95 0.71
CA VAL A 137 2.64 6.60 2.13
C VAL A 137 3.03 7.78 3.02
N TRP A 138 4.14 8.42 2.70
CA TRP A 138 4.64 9.59 3.43
C TRP A 138 3.65 10.75 3.41
N LEU A 139 3.08 11.11 2.25
CA LEU A 139 2.05 12.14 2.11
C LEU A 139 0.83 11.87 2.98
N LEU A 140 0.34 10.63 3.00
CA LEU A 140 -0.83 10.26 3.81
C LEU A 140 -0.55 10.42 5.31
N ARG A 141 0.65 10.08 5.77
CA ARG A 141 1.07 10.28 7.16
C ARG A 141 1.16 11.77 7.52
N CYS A 142 1.75 12.57 6.65
CA CYS A 142 1.84 14.02 6.82
C CYS A 142 0.45 14.68 6.82
N ALA A 143 -0.43 14.31 5.89
CA ALA A 143 -1.80 14.82 5.83
C ALA A 143 -2.60 14.44 7.08
N ALA A 144 -2.46 13.21 7.56
CA ALA A 144 -3.08 12.77 8.82
C ALA A 144 -2.64 13.65 9.98
N TYR A 145 -1.35 13.95 10.09
CA TYR A 145 -0.82 14.81 11.16
C TYR A 145 -1.42 16.22 11.14
N ILE A 146 -1.56 16.83 9.96
CA ILE A 146 -2.20 18.15 9.83
C ILE A 146 -3.66 18.09 10.33
N VAL A 147 -4.43 17.09 9.87
CA VAL A 147 -5.84 16.95 10.27
C VAL A 147 -5.97 16.69 11.77
N ASP A 148 -5.18 15.78 12.32
CA ASP A 148 -5.23 15.43 13.73
C ASP A 148 -4.89 16.63 14.61
N ARG A 149 -3.85 17.39 14.26
CA ARG A 149 -3.45 18.58 15.02
C ARG A 149 -4.41 19.76 14.85
N ARG A 150 -4.85 20.05 13.63
CA ARG A 150 -5.53 21.29 13.29
C ARG A 150 -7.05 21.19 13.31
N ALA A 151 -7.62 20.06 12.91
CA ALA A 151 -9.05 19.87 12.86
C ALA A 151 -9.61 19.08 14.05
N ARG A 152 -8.83 18.16 14.62
CA ARG A 152 -9.27 17.31 15.73
C ARG A 152 -8.73 17.73 17.09
N GLY A 153 -7.77 18.65 17.12
CA GLY A 153 -7.18 19.14 18.38
C GLY A 153 -6.34 18.10 19.13
N VAL A 154 -5.84 17.07 18.44
CA VAL A 154 -4.96 16.07 19.03
C VAL A 154 -3.69 16.76 19.55
N ALA A 155 -3.17 16.33 20.69
CA ALA A 155 -1.97 16.91 21.31
C ALA A 155 -0.76 16.88 20.37
N GLY A 156 0.08 17.91 20.42
CA GLY A 156 1.31 18.00 19.63
C GLY A 156 2.32 16.92 19.96
N ARG A 157 3.05 16.52 18.95
CA ARG A 157 4.13 15.55 19.07
C ARG A 157 5.48 16.21 18.89
N SER A 158 6.49 15.70 19.57
CA SER A 158 7.86 16.15 19.37
C SER A 158 8.32 15.89 17.93
N LEU A 159 9.29 16.68 17.45
CA LEU A 159 9.89 16.47 16.13
C LEU A 159 10.38 15.02 15.96
N ARG A 160 10.96 14.42 16.99
CA ARG A 160 11.41 13.03 16.99
C ARG A 160 10.28 12.05 16.70
N GLU A 161 9.14 12.17 17.40
CA GLU A 161 7.98 11.31 17.21
C GLU A 161 7.37 11.49 15.82
N PHE A 162 7.33 12.72 15.33
CA PHE A 162 6.84 13.02 13.98
C PHE A 162 7.76 12.43 12.90
N LEU A 163 9.07 12.64 12.98
CA LEU A 163 10.04 12.09 12.04
C LEU A 163 10.04 10.55 12.08
N LEU A 164 9.96 9.97 13.28
CA LEU A 164 9.83 8.52 13.44
C LEU A 164 8.58 7.99 12.72
N ALA A 165 7.43 8.61 12.89
CA ALA A 165 6.20 8.16 12.24
C ALA A 165 6.22 8.36 10.73
N THR A 166 6.76 9.48 10.24
CA THR A 166 6.72 9.82 8.82
C THR A 166 7.81 9.16 7.99
N LEU A 167 9.02 9.00 8.53
CA LEU A 167 10.20 8.47 7.83
C LEU A 167 10.57 7.04 8.24
N PHE A 168 9.75 6.34 9.02
CA PHE A 168 10.05 5.00 9.51
C PHE A 168 10.27 4.02 8.35
N PHE A 169 11.55 3.70 8.08
CA PHE A 169 11.94 2.99 6.87
C PHE A 169 11.29 1.61 6.70
N PRO A 170 11.01 0.79 7.76
CA PRO A 170 10.40 -0.52 7.53
C PRO A 170 9.03 -0.45 6.84
N THR A 171 8.29 0.64 7.06
CA THR A 171 6.95 0.83 6.52
C THR A 171 6.85 2.01 5.53
N PHE A 172 7.99 2.55 5.09
CA PHE A 172 8.02 3.77 4.28
C PHE A 172 7.50 3.57 2.86
N VAL A 173 7.81 2.44 2.22
CA VAL A 173 7.45 2.18 0.82
C VAL A 173 6.08 1.51 0.69
N ASN A 174 5.93 0.31 1.22
CA ASN A 174 4.76 -0.56 1.03
C ASN A 174 4.17 -1.07 2.34
N GLY A 175 4.70 -0.59 3.48
CA GLY A 175 4.27 -1.05 4.78
C GLY A 175 2.93 -0.44 5.22
N PRO A 176 2.45 -0.82 6.39
CA PRO A 176 1.24 -0.22 6.92
C PRO A 176 1.33 1.30 7.03
N ILE A 177 0.24 1.98 6.65
CA ILE A 177 0.11 3.44 6.76
C ILE A 177 -0.36 3.74 8.18
N GLU A 178 0.58 4.12 9.04
CA GLU A 178 0.27 4.49 10.42
C GLU A 178 0.44 5.98 10.64
N THR A 179 -0.50 6.57 11.37
CA THR A 179 -0.43 7.97 11.80
C THR A 179 0.59 8.12 12.94
N THR A 180 0.94 9.34 13.29
CA THR A 180 1.84 9.61 14.41
C THR A 180 1.30 9.06 15.72
N GLU A 181 -0.03 9.11 15.92
CA GLU A 181 -0.70 8.54 17.10
C GLU A 181 -0.59 7.02 17.12
N GLN A 182 -0.92 6.37 16.01
CA GLN A 182 -0.83 4.91 15.88
C GLN A 182 0.61 4.41 16.07
N MET A 183 1.60 5.14 15.54
CA MET A 183 3.02 4.81 15.77
C MET A 183 3.42 4.94 17.25
N ALA A 184 2.89 5.92 17.96
CA ALA A 184 3.11 6.06 19.39
C ALA A 184 2.47 4.90 20.19
N GLU A 185 1.26 4.48 19.82
CA GLU A 185 0.56 3.35 20.42
C GLU A 185 1.18 1.99 20.04
N ALA A 186 1.71 1.88 18.83
CA ALA A 186 2.38 0.67 18.33
C ALA A 186 3.71 0.38 19.04
N ARG A 187 4.27 1.41 19.71
CA ARG A 187 5.52 1.27 20.44
C ARG A 187 5.37 0.21 21.53
N ARG A 188 6.22 -0.78 21.48
CA ARG A 188 6.47 -1.69 22.60
C ARG A 188 7.74 -1.24 23.30
N ASP A 189 7.75 -1.33 24.61
CA ASP A 189 9.03 -1.31 25.33
C ASP A 189 9.77 -2.54 24.83
N GLY A 190 10.63 -2.32 23.82
CA GLY A 190 11.46 -3.39 23.30
C GLY A 190 12.27 -3.97 24.44
N PRO A 191 12.66 -5.24 24.41
CA PRO A 191 13.47 -5.83 25.44
C PRO A 191 14.69 -4.92 25.65
N ALA A 192 14.75 -4.29 26.79
CA ALA A 192 16.00 -3.71 27.26
C ALA A 192 16.88 -4.94 27.53
N VAL A 193 17.85 -5.19 26.66
CA VAL A 193 18.74 -6.34 26.83
C VAL A 193 19.71 -6.03 27.98
N ARG A 194 19.20 -6.07 29.20
CA ARG A 194 19.94 -5.79 30.42
C ARG A 194 20.44 -7.07 31.09
N ASP A 195 19.74 -8.18 30.84
CA ASP A 195 20.01 -9.48 31.44
C ASP A 195 19.75 -10.64 30.47
N TRP A 196 20.08 -11.86 30.89
CA TRP A 196 19.90 -13.06 30.06
C TRP A 196 18.44 -13.39 29.73
N PRO A 197 17.46 -13.25 30.62
CA PRO A 197 16.06 -13.42 30.30
C PRO A 197 15.56 -12.47 29.20
N GLU A 198 15.92 -11.19 29.26
CA GLU A 198 15.56 -10.19 28.25
C GLU A 198 16.23 -10.48 26.90
N PHE A 199 17.51 -10.86 26.92
CA PHE A 199 18.22 -11.30 25.70
C PHE A 199 17.57 -12.52 25.06
N ARG A 200 17.18 -13.53 25.84
CA ARG A 200 16.44 -14.71 25.37
C ARG A 200 15.09 -14.33 24.78
N ALA A 201 14.34 -13.45 25.42
CA ALA A 201 13.05 -12.95 24.90
C ALA A 201 13.25 -12.22 23.56
N TRP A 202 14.32 -11.44 23.44
CA TRP A 202 14.68 -10.80 22.17
C TRP A 202 15.06 -11.80 21.09
N LEU A 203 15.85 -12.84 21.38
CA LEU A 203 16.17 -13.91 20.42
C LEU A 203 14.93 -14.63 19.92
N LEU A 204 13.95 -14.91 20.81
CA LEU A 204 12.68 -15.51 20.41
C LEU A 204 11.85 -14.57 19.51
N LEU A 205 11.85 -13.28 19.81
CA LEU A 205 11.22 -12.26 18.96
C LEU A 205 11.88 -12.22 17.59
N LEU A 206 13.22 -12.19 17.54
CA LEU A 206 14.00 -12.24 16.31
C LEU A 206 13.67 -13.49 15.49
N GLY A 207 13.67 -14.67 16.11
CA GLY A 207 13.37 -15.94 15.43
C GLY A 207 11.95 -15.98 14.82
N ARG A 208 10.95 -15.49 15.56
CA ARG A 208 9.57 -15.40 15.05
C ARG A 208 9.46 -14.43 13.88
N ASN A 209 10.11 -13.27 13.95
CA ASN A 209 10.06 -12.27 12.91
C ASN A 209 10.95 -12.61 11.71
N SER A 210 12.06 -13.33 11.89
CA SER A 210 12.87 -13.87 10.80
C SER A 210 12.09 -14.87 9.94
N ARG A 211 11.27 -15.73 10.56
CA ARG A 211 10.37 -16.62 9.81
C ARG A 211 9.36 -15.82 8.99
N ARG A 212 8.74 -14.79 9.57
CA ARG A 212 7.79 -13.91 8.86
C ARG A 212 8.47 -13.18 7.72
N PHE A 213 9.66 -12.63 7.96
CA PHE A 213 10.49 -11.97 6.95
C PHE A 213 10.78 -12.92 5.78
N GLY A 214 11.27 -14.14 6.06
CA GLY A 214 11.56 -15.15 5.05
C GLY A 214 10.33 -15.54 4.23
N LEU A 215 9.16 -15.71 4.87
CA LEU A 215 7.90 -15.94 4.17
C LEU A 215 7.49 -14.76 3.29
N GLY A 216 7.70 -13.54 3.75
CA GLY A 216 7.46 -12.33 2.95
C GLY A 216 8.32 -12.29 1.71
N VAL A 217 9.63 -12.52 1.84
CA VAL A 217 10.57 -12.60 0.71
C VAL A 217 10.18 -13.73 -0.25
N ALA A 218 9.86 -14.92 0.26
CA ALA A 218 9.43 -16.05 -0.56
C ALA A 218 8.16 -15.75 -1.37
N LYS A 219 7.18 -15.05 -0.78
CA LYS A 219 5.98 -14.58 -1.49
C LYS A 219 6.33 -13.63 -2.63
N VAL A 220 7.17 -12.62 -2.38
CA VAL A 220 7.59 -11.65 -3.40
C VAL A 220 8.29 -12.36 -4.55
N LEU A 221 9.26 -13.22 -4.24
CA LEU A 221 9.99 -13.99 -5.26
C LEU A 221 9.06 -14.90 -6.06
N PHE A 222 8.17 -15.63 -5.39
CA PHE A 222 7.19 -16.49 -6.07
C PHE A 222 6.30 -15.68 -7.02
N ALA A 223 5.74 -14.58 -6.55
CA ALA A 223 4.88 -13.75 -7.38
C ALA A 223 5.64 -13.17 -8.57
N THR A 224 6.87 -12.68 -8.37
CA THR A 224 7.67 -12.12 -9.46
C THR A 224 8.10 -13.16 -10.48
N LEU A 225 8.62 -14.30 -10.03
CA LEU A 225 9.22 -15.31 -10.92
C LEU A 225 8.18 -16.15 -11.66
N TYR A 226 7.03 -16.42 -11.09
CA TYR A 226 6.05 -17.33 -11.68
C TYR A 226 4.80 -16.63 -12.19
N LEU A 227 4.27 -15.64 -11.45
CA LEU A 227 3.05 -14.94 -11.87
C LEU A 227 3.35 -13.69 -12.70
N GLY A 228 4.47 -13.02 -12.41
CA GLY A 228 4.86 -11.79 -13.10
C GLY A 228 5.21 -12.02 -14.57
N VAL A 229 5.93 -13.10 -14.89
CA VAL A 229 6.35 -13.43 -16.27
C VAL A 229 5.15 -13.65 -17.20
N ASP A 230 4.23 -14.50 -16.77
CA ASP A 230 3.02 -14.77 -17.55
C ASP A 230 2.20 -13.50 -17.79
N ASN A 231 2.04 -12.69 -16.75
CA ASN A 231 1.30 -11.44 -16.87
C ASN A 231 2.01 -10.41 -17.76
N ALA A 232 3.34 -10.29 -17.70
CA ALA A 232 4.10 -9.42 -18.60
C ALA A 232 3.86 -9.79 -20.06
N THR A 233 3.93 -11.08 -20.42
CA THR A 233 3.65 -11.57 -21.77
C THR A 233 2.20 -11.26 -22.19
N ILE A 234 1.24 -11.45 -21.29
CA ILE A 234 -0.17 -11.16 -21.57
C ILE A 234 -0.38 -9.65 -21.81
N PHE A 235 0.27 -8.78 -21.00
CA PHE A 235 0.20 -7.34 -21.21
C PHE A 235 0.87 -6.92 -22.53
N ALA A 236 2.04 -7.48 -22.87
CA ALA A 236 2.74 -7.17 -24.11
C ALA A 236 1.91 -7.53 -25.35
N THR A 237 1.18 -8.64 -25.33
CA THR A 237 0.29 -9.08 -26.42
C THR A 237 -1.11 -8.49 -26.34
N SER A 238 -1.38 -7.60 -25.38
CA SER A 238 -2.73 -7.09 -25.09
C SER A 238 -3.78 -8.20 -24.95
N GLY A 239 -3.36 -9.34 -24.44
CA GLY A 239 -4.21 -10.51 -24.26
C GLY A 239 -4.64 -11.21 -25.56
N SER A 240 -4.17 -10.76 -26.73
CA SER A 240 -4.58 -11.32 -28.03
C SER A 240 -4.21 -12.80 -28.21
N ALA A 241 -3.08 -13.20 -27.62
CA ALA A 241 -2.60 -14.59 -27.66
C ALA A 241 -3.34 -15.54 -26.71
N LEU A 242 -4.21 -15.03 -25.81
CA LEU A 242 -4.90 -15.88 -24.85
C LEU A 242 -6.06 -16.64 -25.49
N SER A 243 -6.16 -17.95 -25.19
CA SER A 243 -7.36 -18.72 -25.44
C SER A 243 -8.54 -18.21 -24.60
N HIS A 244 -9.77 -18.46 -25.05
CA HIS A 244 -10.97 -18.00 -24.37
C HIS A 244 -11.07 -18.43 -22.89
N PRO A 245 -10.81 -19.69 -22.49
CA PRO A 245 -10.79 -20.09 -21.08
C PRO A 245 -9.72 -19.34 -20.27
N ARG A 246 -8.55 -19.07 -20.87
CA ARG A 246 -7.44 -18.37 -20.21
C ARG A 246 -7.80 -16.92 -19.90
N LEU A 247 -8.56 -16.24 -20.78
CA LEU A 247 -9.07 -14.88 -20.53
C LEU A 247 -9.94 -14.81 -19.26
N TRP A 248 -10.73 -15.84 -18.97
CA TRP A 248 -11.55 -15.89 -17.75
C TRP A 248 -10.74 -16.20 -16.49
N LEU A 249 -9.61 -16.88 -16.61
CA LEU A 249 -8.71 -17.17 -15.47
C LEU A 249 -7.80 -15.98 -15.12
N TRP A 250 -7.48 -15.15 -16.11
CA TRP A 250 -6.53 -14.04 -15.94
C TRP A 250 -6.86 -13.05 -14.83
N PRO A 251 -8.10 -12.58 -14.58
CA PRO A 251 -8.42 -11.70 -13.45
C PRO A 251 -8.05 -12.30 -12.09
N PHE A 252 -8.17 -13.61 -11.94
CA PHE A 252 -7.80 -14.31 -10.71
C PHE A 252 -6.29 -14.37 -10.54
N GLU A 253 -5.55 -14.55 -11.60
CA GLU A 253 -4.09 -14.51 -11.58
C GLU A 253 -3.56 -13.13 -11.23
N LEU A 254 -4.09 -12.07 -11.84
CA LEU A 254 -3.80 -10.69 -11.50
C LEU A 254 -4.07 -10.40 -10.02
N TYR A 255 -5.23 -10.84 -9.52
CA TYR A 255 -5.57 -10.72 -8.11
C TYR A 255 -4.55 -11.39 -7.21
N PHE A 256 -4.20 -12.66 -7.49
CA PHE A 256 -3.25 -13.41 -6.66
C PHE A 256 -1.83 -12.87 -6.78
N MET A 257 -1.39 -12.48 -7.96
CA MET A 257 -0.09 -11.84 -8.17
C MET A 257 0.03 -10.59 -7.26
N PHE A 258 -0.96 -9.71 -7.34
CA PHE A 258 -0.95 -8.49 -6.56
C PHE A 258 -1.06 -8.76 -5.05
N TYR A 259 -1.95 -9.68 -4.65
CA TYR A 259 -2.10 -10.08 -3.26
C TYR A 259 -0.80 -10.67 -2.68
N ILE A 260 -0.20 -11.63 -3.37
CA ILE A 260 1.00 -12.33 -2.88
C ILE A 260 2.17 -11.36 -2.80
N THR A 261 2.38 -10.53 -3.82
CA THR A 261 3.42 -9.50 -3.83
C THR A 261 3.24 -8.49 -2.70
N PHE A 262 2.07 -7.88 -2.60
CA PHE A 262 1.83 -6.82 -1.62
C PHE A 262 1.79 -7.36 -0.18
N SER A 263 1.19 -8.53 0.04
CA SER A 263 1.23 -9.18 1.36
C SER A 263 2.64 -9.62 1.73
N GLY A 264 3.45 -10.03 0.77
CA GLY A 264 4.85 -10.38 0.98
C GLY A 264 5.67 -9.17 1.46
N TRP A 265 5.58 -8.04 0.77
CA TRP A 265 6.20 -6.78 1.21
C TRP A 265 5.71 -6.33 2.58
N THR A 266 4.41 -6.48 2.85
CA THR A 266 3.86 -6.15 4.17
C THR A 266 4.42 -7.08 5.26
N ASP A 267 4.60 -8.37 4.99
CA ASP A 267 5.21 -9.29 5.94
C ASP A 267 6.66 -8.91 6.26
N VAL A 268 7.44 -8.53 5.25
CA VAL A 268 8.80 -7.98 5.43
C VAL A 268 8.76 -6.73 6.32
N SER A 269 7.91 -5.76 5.97
CA SER A 269 7.79 -4.49 6.69
C SER A 269 7.39 -4.67 8.15
N VAL A 270 6.38 -5.50 8.42
CA VAL A 270 5.91 -5.77 9.80
C VAL A 270 6.96 -6.55 10.60
N ALA A 271 7.64 -7.50 9.97
CA ALA A 271 8.71 -8.25 10.64
C ALA A 271 9.84 -7.32 11.10
N LEU A 272 10.31 -6.43 10.21
CA LEU A 272 11.36 -5.46 10.52
C LEU A 272 10.90 -4.47 11.60
N ALA A 273 9.69 -3.92 11.49
CA ALA A 273 9.15 -3.01 12.49
C ALA A 273 9.11 -3.63 13.88
N ARG A 274 8.68 -4.89 13.98
CA ARG A 274 8.61 -5.63 15.24
C ARG A 274 9.97 -5.91 15.87
N VAL A 275 10.98 -6.22 15.07
CA VAL A 275 12.37 -6.37 15.54
C VAL A 275 12.88 -5.07 16.13
N LEU A 276 12.50 -3.92 15.57
CA LEU A 276 12.86 -2.60 16.08
C LEU A 276 12.01 -2.16 17.29
N GLY A 277 10.97 -2.90 17.67
CA GLY A 277 10.14 -2.61 18.85
C GLY A 277 8.81 -1.91 18.52
N TRP A 278 8.37 -1.89 17.26
CA TRP A 278 7.05 -1.37 16.86
C TRP A 278 6.12 -2.48 16.39
N ASN A 279 4.99 -2.64 17.08
CA ASN A 279 3.95 -3.58 16.68
C ASN A 279 2.96 -2.89 15.74
N VAL A 280 3.43 -2.59 14.54
CA VAL A 280 2.62 -1.98 13.48
C VAL A 280 1.44 -2.86 13.07
N MET A 281 0.39 -2.25 12.51
CA MET A 281 -0.83 -2.97 12.13
C MET A 281 -0.60 -3.92 10.96
N GLU A 282 -1.52 -4.87 10.81
CA GLU A 282 -1.57 -5.75 9.65
C GLU A 282 -2.24 -5.06 8.46
N ASN A 283 -1.81 -5.37 7.23
CA ASN A 283 -2.47 -4.90 6.02
C ASN A 283 -3.45 -5.92 5.42
N PHE A 284 -3.31 -7.19 5.77
CA PHE A 284 -4.11 -8.26 5.20
C PHE A 284 -4.56 -9.27 6.25
N ASP A 285 -5.86 -9.63 6.18
CA ASP A 285 -6.45 -10.72 6.97
C ASP A 285 -7.30 -11.63 6.09
N ARG A 286 -6.65 -12.54 5.34
CA ARG A 286 -7.31 -13.55 4.48
C ARG A 286 -8.46 -12.96 3.65
N PRO A 287 -8.21 -11.97 2.78
CA PRO A 287 -9.27 -11.25 2.06
C PRO A 287 -10.12 -12.15 1.16
N TRP A 288 -9.57 -13.28 0.68
CA TRP A 288 -10.31 -14.28 -0.11
C TRP A 288 -11.41 -15.00 0.67
N GLN A 289 -11.45 -14.90 2.00
CA GLN A 289 -12.50 -15.48 2.83
C GLN A 289 -13.66 -14.53 3.10
N ALA A 290 -13.63 -13.33 2.54
CA ALA A 290 -14.66 -12.32 2.73
C ALA A 290 -16.00 -12.78 2.14
N ARG A 291 -17.10 -12.49 2.85
CA ARG A 291 -18.48 -12.85 2.49
C ARG A 291 -19.24 -11.69 1.84
N SER A 292 -18.61 -10.54 1.74
CA SER A 292 -19.13 -9.34 1.08
C SER A 292 -18.00 -8.43 0.67
N VAL A 293 -18.25 -7.57 -0.31
CA VAL A 293 -17.27 -6.56 -0.77
C VAL A 293 -16.85 -5.64 0.38
N ALA A 294 -17.76 -5.28 1.27
CA ALA A 294 -17.44 -4.49 2.45
C ALA A 294 -16.51 -5.25 3.44
N GLU A 295 -16.71 -6.55 3.62
CA GLU A 295 -15.82 -7.40 4.42
C GLU A 295 -14.46 -7.56 3.75
N PHE A 296 -14.42 -7.71 2.42
CA PHE A 296 -13.19 -7.76 1.66
C PHE A 296 -12.32 -6.53 1.94
N TRP A 297 -12.85 -5.33 1.82
CA TRP A 297 -12.12 -4.09 2.05
C TRP A 297 -11.72 -3.85 3.50
N ARG A 298 -12.36 -4.51 4.47
CA ARG A 298 -11.87 -4.54 5.86
C ARG A 298 -10.69 -5.48 6.08
N ARG A 299 -10.44 -6.39 5.14
CA ARG A 299 -9.37 -7.42 5.19
C ARG A 299 -8.24 -7.17 4.20
N TRP A 300 -8.44 -6.25 3.26
CA TRP A 300 -7.51 -5.86 2.21
C TRP A 300 -6.98 -4.46 2.47
N HIS A 301 -5.64 -4.28 2.44
CA HIS A 301 -4.95 -3.00 2.67
C HIS A 301 -5.55 -2.23 3.85
N ILE A 302 -5.60 -2.90 4.99
CA ILE A 302 -6.35 -2.49 6.20
C ILE A 302 -5.93 -1.09 6.65
N SER A 303 -4.62 -0.78 6.64
CA SER A 303 -4.11 0.51 7.08
C SER A 303 -4.62 1.66 6.21
N PHE A 304 -4.66 1.48 4.89
CA PHE A 304 -5.23 2.46 3.97
C PHE A 304 -6.75 2.59 4.14
N GLY A 305 -7.44 1.46 4.31
CA GLY A 305 -8.87 1.45 4.62
C GLY A 305 -9.19 2.21 5.92
N VAL A 306 -8.39 2.03 6.97
CA VAL A 306 -8.50 2.79 8.24
C VAL A 306 -8.24 4.27 8.00
N TRP A 307 -7.23 4.63 7.20
CA TRP A 307 -6.93 6.01 6.84
C TRP A 307 -8.12 6.66 6.10
N LEU A 308 -8.62 6.03 5.04
CA LEU A 308 -9.78 6.52 4.26
C LEU A 308 -11.03 6.67 5.16
N ARG A 309 -11.27 5.69 6.03
CA ARG A 309 -12.39 5.75 6.98
C ARG A 309 -12.25 6.95 7.91
N ASN A 310 -11.09 7.16 8.49
CA ASN A 310 -10.88 8.19 9.50
C ASN A 310 -10.81 9.60 8.92
N TYR A 311 -10.21 9.76 7.74
CA TYR A 311 -9.94 11.09 7.17
C TYR A 311 -10.88 11.51 6.04
N ILE A 312 -11.68 10.57 5.49
CA ILE A 312 -12.67 10.87 4.45
C ILE A 312 -14.07 10.46 4.89
N TYR A 313 -14.29 9.17 5.18
CA TYR A 313 -15.64 8.65 5.41
C TYR A 313 -16.32 9.23 6.65
N ILE A 314 -15.63 9.23 7.80
CA ILE A 314 -16.16 9.78 9.05
C ILE A 314 -16.42 11.29 8.97
N PRO A 315 -15.49 12.12 8.45
CA PRO A 315 -15.74 13.55 8.25
C PRO A 315 -16.92 13.87 7.34
N LEU A 316 -17.22 13.02 6.35
CA LEU A 316 -18.43 13.16 5.50
C LEU A 316 -19.74 12.82 6.20
N GLY A 317 -19.68 12.38 7.47
CA GLY A 317 -20.84 11.97 8.28
C GLY A 317 -20.91 10.46 8.52
N GLY A 318 -20.06 9.66 7.91
CA GLY A 318 -19.99 8.21 8.10
C GLY A 318 -21.33 7.51 7.82
N ASN A 319 -21.77 6.67 8.77
CA ASN A 319 -23.09 6.01 8.71
C ASN A 319 -24.26 6.89 9.15
N ARG A 320 -23.95 8.06 9.76
CA ARG A 320 -24.99 8.91 10.37
C ARG A 320 -25.75 9.74 9.33
N SER A 321 -25.15 10.04 8.19
CA SER A 321 -25.77 10.81 7.11
C SER A 321 -25.31 10.31 5.76
N ASN A 322 -26.27 10.08 4.83
CA ASN A 322 -25.98 9.71 3.43
C ASN A 322 -24.86 8.66 3.25
N ALA A 323 -24.95 7.57 4.01
CA ALA A 323 -23.91 6.55 4.05
C ALA A 323 -23.51 6.01 2.66
N THR A 324 -24.48 5.90 1.74
CA THR A 324 -24.23 5.50 0.33
C THR A 324 -23.35 6.51 -0.38
N ARG A 325 -23.69 7.80 -0.34
CA ARG A 325 -22.86 8.87 -0.90
C ARG A 325 -21.45 8.85 -0.31
N ASN A 326 -21.35 8.72 1.02
CA ASN A 326 -20.07 8.76 1.72
C ASN A 326 -19.17 7.59 1.31
N VAL A 327 -19.72 6.39 1.08
CA VAL A 327 -19.00 5.24 0.55
C VAL A 327 -18.51 5.53 -0.88
N LEU A 328 -19.40 6.01 -1.77
CA LEU A 328 -19.02 6.32 -3.16
C LEU A 328 -17.91 7.38 -3.23
N VAL A 329 -18.03 8.46 -2.47
CA VAL A 329 -17.00 9.52 -2.38
C VAL A 329 -15.68 8.96 -1.85
N THR A 330 -15.71 8.10 -0.84
CA THR A 330 -14.51 7.49 -0.26
C THR A 330 -13.79 6.60 -1.28
N PHE A 331 -14.54 5.80 -2.04
CA PHE A 331 -13.96 4.94 -3.08
C PHE A 331 -13.50 5.73 -4.31
N ALA A 332 -14.21 6.79 -4.69
CA ALA A 332 -13.75 7.72 -5.73
C ALA A 332 -12.44 8.40 -5.33
N ALA A 333 -12.32 8.86 -4.09
CA ALA A 333 -11.08 9.42 -3.55
C ALA A 333 -9.94 8.40 -3.54
N SER A 334 -10.23 7.12 -3.22
CA SER A 334 -9.26 6.05 -3.33
C SER A 334 -8.79 5.85 -4.78
N GLY A 335 -9.71 5.84 -5.75
CA GLY A 335 -9.36 5.77 -7.18
C GLY A 335 -8.46 6.92 -7.61
N LEU A 336 -8.83 8.15 -7.28
CA LEU A 336 -8.03 9.36 -7.57
C LEU A 336 -6.64 9.32 -6.91
N TRP A 337 -6.54 8.77 -5.71
CA TRP A 337 -5.24 8.56 -5.06
C TRP A 337 -4.32 7.64 -5.84
N HIS A 338 -4.86 6.58 -6.44
CA HIS A 338 -4.09 5.67 -7.29
C HIS A 338 -3.70 6.32 -8.62
N VAL A 339 -4.57 7.15 -9.22
CA VAL A 339 -4.20 8.02 -10.36
C VAL A 339 -2.98 8.86 -10.03
N TRP A 340 -3.03 9.54 -8.88
CA TRP A 340 -1.92 10.39 -8.42
C TRP A 340 -0.61 9.62 -8.25
N GLY A 341 -0.68 8.43 -7.63
CA GLY A 341 0.49 7.55 -7.47
C GLY A 341 1.08 7.12 -8.81
N ALA A 342 0.23 6.72 -9.74
CA ALA A 342 0.64 6.28 -11.06
C ALA A 342 1.25 7.42 -11.89
N LEU A 343 0.67 8.62 -11.86
CA LEU A 343 1.23 9.80 -12.54
C LEU A 343 2.65 10.13 -12.06
N LYS A 344 2.94 9.96 -10.77
CA LYS A 344 4.28 10.19 -10.24
C LYS A 344 5.29 9.13 -10.69
N ALA A 345 4.86 7.88 -10.81
CA ALA A 345 5.74 6.78 -11.18
C ALA A 345 6.13 6.81 -12.66
N ILE A 346 5.18 7.13 -13.54
CA ILE A 346 5.34 6.97 -15.00
C ILE A 346 5.53 8.34 -15.69
N GLY A 347 5.17 9.43 -15.01
CA GLY A 347 5.14 10.78 -15.56
C GLY A 347 3.84 11.08 -16.32
N ILE A 348 3.54 12.36 -16.48
CA ILE A 348 2.30 12.80 -17.15
C ILE A 348 2.28 12.42 -18.62
N THR A 349 3.43 12.44 -19.28
CA THR A 349 3.56 12.21 -20.73
C THR A 349 3.55 10.74 -21.12
N GLY A 350 3.87 9.84 -20.19
CA GLY A 350 3.91 8.39 -20.43
C GLY A 350 2.60 7.66 -20.13
N TYR A 351 1.57 8.37 -19.63
CA TYR A 351 0.34 7.75 -19.17
C TYR A 351 -0.80 8.09 -20.15
N PRO A 352 -1.48 7.10 -20.73
CA PRO A 352 -2.64 7.39 -21.56
C PRO A 352 -3.72 8.06 -20.70
N PRO A 353 -4.32 9.18 -21.17
CA PRO A 353 -5.32 9.93 -20.38
C PRO A 353 -6.47 9.08 -19.87
N GLU A 354 -6.86 8.08 -20.64
CA GLU A 354 -7.93 7.12 -20.35
C GLU A 354 -7.61 6.17 -19.19
N ALA A 355 -6.35 6.02 -18.83
CA ALA A 355 -5.95 5.18 -17.69
C ALA A 355 -6.55 5.68 -16.37
N TRP A 356 -6.77 6.99 -16.24
CA TRP A 356 -7.41 7.58 -15.08
C TRP A 356 -8.82 7.08 -14.88
N LEU A 357 -9.54 6.86 -16.00
CA LEU A 357 -10.89 6.31 -15.98
C LEU A 357 -10.91 4.91 -15.39
N GLY A 358 -9.87 4.11 -15.61
CA GLY A 358 -9.77 2.77 -15.05
C GLY A 358 -9.74 2.75 -13.52
N PHE A 359 -8.91 3.59 -12.91
CA PHE A 359 -8.85 3.71 -11.45
C PHE A 359 -10.14 4.26 -10.84
N LEU A 360 -10.73 5.27 -11.49
CA LEU A 360 -11.99 5.84 -11.04
C LEU A 360 -13.13 4.84 -11.16
N LEU A 361 -13.21 4.12 -12.30
CA LEU A 361 -14.20 3.08 -12.53
C LEU A 361 -14.07 1.95 -11.50
N TRP A 362 -12.84 1.51 -11.21
CA TRP A 362 -12.57 0.54 -10.15
C TRP A 362 -13.12 1.01 -8.79
N GLY A 363 -12.85 2.26 -8.42
CA GLY A 363 -13.36 2.84 -7.19
C GLY A 363 -14.89 2.88 -7.16
N LEU A 364 -15.52 3.36 -8.23
CA LEU A 364 -16.98 3.43 -8.33
C LEU A 364 -17.63 2.04 -8.33
N LEU A 365 -17.07 1.05 -9.01
CA LEU A 365 -17.58 -0.33 -8.99
C LEU A 365 -17.60 -0.91 -7.57
N ASN A 366 -16.49 -0.78 -6.84
CA ASN A 366 -16.41 -1.28 -5.47
C ASN A 366 -17.32 -0.51 -4.51
N GLY A 367 -17.35 0.82 -4.62
CA GLY A 367 -18.26 1.66 -3.83
C GLY A 367 -19.73 1.34 -4.10
N SER A 368 -20.11 1.17 -5.36
CA SER A 368 -21.47 0.80 -5.77
C SER A 368 -21.86 -0.59 -5.29
N ALA A 369 -20.95 -1.56 -5.37
CA ALA A 369 -21.22 -2.91 -4.85
C ALA A 369 -21.48 -2.91 -3.34
N ILE A 370 -20.75 -2.10 -2.57
CA ILE A 370 -21.01 -1.94 -1.12
C ILE A 370 -22.37 -1.27 -0.88
N ALA A 371 -22.69 -0.23 -1.65
CA ALA A 371 -23.97 0.47 -1.55
C ALA A 371 -25.16 -0.44 -1.91
N MET A 372 -25.03 -1.20 -3.01
CA MET A 372 -26.03 -2.19 -3.43
C MET A 372 -26.20 -3.31 -2.41
N ALA A 373 -25.11 -3.84 -1.86
CA ALA A 373 -25.17 -4.87 -0.84
C ALA A 373 -25.90 -4.38 0.44
N ARG A 374 -25.68 -3.12 0.79
CA ARG A 374 -26.41 -2.47 1.90
C ARG A 374 -27.90 -2.36 1.58
N TYR A 375 -28.25 -1.80 0.41
CA TYR A 375 -29.65 -1.70 -0.03
C TYR A 375 -30.33 -3.08 -0.09
N TRP A 376 -29.63 -4.09 -0.65
CA TRP A 376 -30.14 -5.47 -0.70
C TRP A 376 -30.46 -6.04 0.70
N ASN A 377 -29.63 -5.75 1.69
CA ASN A 377 -29.84 -6.26 3.05
C ASN A 377 -30.89 -5.49 3.84
N ASP A 378 -31.02 -4.19 3.59
CA ASP A 378 -31.81 -3.28 4.42
C ASP A 378 -33.22 -3.01 3.83
N ALA A 379 -33.40 -3.18 2.52
CA ALA A 379 -34.69 -2.90 1.87
C ALA A 379 -35.72 -4.03 2.12
N PRO A 380 -36.92 -3.69 2.69
CA PRO A 380 -37.93 -4.69 3.05
C PRO A 380 -38.41 -5.55 1.88
N ILE A 381 -38.35 -5.03 0.66
CA ILE A 381 -38.74 -5.76 -0.57
C ILE A 381 -37.99 -7.07 -0.77
N PHE A 382 -36.76 -7.19 -0.24
CA PHE A 382 -35.94 -8.40 -0.37
C PHE A 382 -36.10 -9.38 0.81
N GLU A 383 -36.80 -9.00 1.87
CA GLU A 383 -36.98 -9.84 3.05
C GLU A 383 -37.60 -11.22 2.73
N PRO A 384 -38.67 -11.32 1.91
CA PRO A 384 -39.26 -12.62 1.55
C PRO A 384 -38.24 -13.53 0.81
N PHE A 385 -37.38 -12.96 -0.04
CA PHE A 385 -36.34 -13.69 -0.72
C PHE A 385 -35.26 -14.19 0.26
N HIS A 386 -34.83 -13.35 1.20
CA HIS A 386 -33.88 -13.72 2.24
C HIS A 386 -34.41 -14.85 3.11
N LEU A 387 -35.68 -14.79 3.51
CA LEU A 387 -36.33 -15.84 4.29
C LEU A 387 -36.42 -17.16 3.50
N ARG A 388 -36.81 -17.11 2.23
CA ARG A 388 -36.84 -18.29 1.35
C ARG A 388 -35.45 -18.90 1.25
N LEU A 389 -34.42 -18.11 0.96
CA LEU A 389 -33.02 -18.56 0.84
C LEU A 389 -32.50 -19.21 2.13
N ARG A 390 -32.87 -18.63 3.28
CA ARG A 390 -32.51 -19.18 4.60
C ARG A 390 -33.17 -20.53 4.88
N ARG A 391 -34.40 -20.73 4.40
CA ARG A 391 -35.16 -21.99 4.56
C ARG A 391 -34.67 -23.08 3.58
N SER A 392 -34.32 -22.70 2.36
CA SER A 392 -33.99 -23.65 1.27
C SER A 392 -32.54 -24.12 1.28
N LEU A 393 -31.59 -23.33 1.82
CA LEU A 393 -30.16 -23.65 1.76
C LEU A 393 -29.52 -23.69 3.14
N PRO A 394 -28.67 -24.72 3.42
CA PRO A 394 -27.88 -24.77 4.62
C PRO A 394 -27.03 -23.51 4.82
N ALA A 395 -26.78 -23.12 6.06
CA ALA A 395 -25.98 -21.94 6.39
C ALA A 395 -24.53 -22.02 5.81
N SER A 396 -23.94 -23.20 5.84
CA SER A 396 -22.61 -23.45 5.28
C SER A 396 -22.58 -23.21 3.78
N LEU A 397 -23.58 -23.65 3.03
CA LEU A 397 -23.64 -23.46 1.58
C LEU A 397 -23.84 -21.97 1.22
N ARG A 398 -24.74 -21.27 1.91
CA ARG A 398 -24.94 -19.82 1.75
C ARG A 398 -23.63 -19.05 2.01
N LEU A 399 -22.91 -19.45 3.05
CA LEU A 399 -21.63 -18.84 3.40
C LEU A 399 -20.59 -19.02 2.30
N ARG A 400 -20.44 -20.26 1.78
CA ARG A 400 -19.51 -20.56 0.68
C ARG A 400 -19.89 -19.82 -0.60
N ALA A 401 -21.18 -19.80 -0.94
CA ALA A 401 -21.66 -19.04 -2.08
C ALA A 401 -21.33 -17.55 -1.97
N ALA A 402 -21.57 -16.93 -0.80
CA ALA A 402 -21.23 -15.54 -0.55
C ALA A 402 -19.70 -15.28 -0.68
N GLN A 403 -18.86 -16.18 -0.18
CA GLN A 403 -17.40 -16.07 -0.34
C GLN A 403 -16.98 -16.16 -1.81
N ILE A 404 -17.50 -17.14 -2.55
CA ILE A 404 -17.18 -17.33 -3.97
C ILE A 404 -17.66 -16.12 -4.78
N MET A 405 -18.89 -15.68 -4.60
CA MET A 405 -19.44 -14.51 -5.31
C MET A 405 -18.63 -13.24 -5.03
N THR A 406 -18.27 -13.02 -3.77
CA THR A 406 -17.43 -11.87 -3.39
C THR A 406 -16.07 -11.95 -4.05
N PHE A 407 -15.43 -13.11 -4.01
CA PHE A 407 -14.11 -13.32 -4.60
C PHE A 407 -14.12 -13.13 -6.12
N VAL A 408 -15.09 -13.73 -6.82
CA VAL A 408 -15.25 -13.56 -8.27
C VAL A 408 -15.50 -12.09 -8.63
N PHE A 409 -16.42 -11.42 -7.93
CA PHE A 409 -16.68 -10.00 -8.15
C PHE A 409 -15.40 -9.16 -7.99
N VAL A 410 -14.67 -9.35 -6.90
CA VAL A 410 -13.46 -8.57 -6.61
C VAL A 410 -12.38 -8.85 -7.66
N ALA A 411 -12.14 -10.11 -8.03
CA ALA A 411 -11.15 -10.45 -9.04
C ALA A 411 -11.45 -9.76 -10.39
N LEU A 412 -12.70 -9.78 -10.82
CA LEU A 412 -13.14 -9.08 -12.03
C LEU A 412 -13.06 -7.56 -11.88
N ALA A 413 -13.43 -7.03 -10.72
CA ALA A 413 -13.38 -5.60 -10.45
C ALA A 413 -11.95 -5.02 -10.42
N TRP A 414 -10.91 -5.85 -10.33
CA TRP A 414 -9.52 -5.41 -10.49
C TRP A 414 -9.12 -5.14 -11.94
N MET A 415 -9.85 -5.66 -12.93
CA MET A 415 -9.51 -5.44 -14.34
C MET A 415 -9.45 -3.95 -14.74
N PRO A 416 -10.44 -3.10 -14.42
CA PRO A 416 -10.34 -1.66 -14.68
C PRO A 416 -9.16 -0.99 -14.00
N PHE A 417 -8.69 -1.51 -12.88
CA PHE A 417 -7.52 -0.98 -12.18
C PHE A 417 -6.21 -1.30 -12.91
N PHE A 418 -6.07 -2.53 -13.39
CA PHE A 418 -4.82 -3.00 -13.98
C PHE A 418 -4.73 -2.77 -15.49
N LEU A 419 -5.81 -2.97 -16.24
CA LEU A 419 -5.69 -3.05 -17.71
C LEU A 419 -5.52 -1.69 -18.40
N PRO A 420 -6.39 -0.66 -18.16
CA PRO A 420 -6.31 0.57 -18.93
C PRO A 420 -4.96 1.29 -18.83
N PRO A 421 -4.29 1.31 -17.67
CA PRO A 421 -2.97 1.91 -17.55
C PRO A 421 -1.90 1.29 -18.45
N TRP A 422 -2.07 0.02 -18.79
CA TRP A 422 -1.03 -0.77 -19.47
C TRP A 422 -1.30 -1.04 -20.94
N ILE A 423 -2.55 -1.31 -21.27
CA ILE A 423 -2.92 -1.73 -22.62
C ILE A 423 -3.87 -0.77 -23.33
N GLY A 424 -4.31 0.30 -22.65
CA GLY A 424 -5.29 1.25 -23.16
C GLY A 424 -6.74 0.73 -23.14
N LEU A 425 -7.71 1.64 -23.31
CA LEU A 425 -9.13 1.30 -23.23
C LEU A 425 -9.60 0.43 -24.39
N GLU A 426 -9.06 0.64 -25.61
CA GLU A 426 -9.44 -0.13 -26.78
C GLU A 426 -9.15 -1.61 -26.61
N ASN A 427 -7.94 -1.96 -26.18
CA ASN A 427 -7.56 -3.33 -25.89
C ASN A 427 -8.35 -3.92 -24.73
N CYS A 428 -8.66 -3.13 -23.70
CA CYS A 428 -9.57 -3.55 -22.62
C CYS A 428 -10.95 -3.92 -23.16
N TRP A 429 -11.49 -3.09 -24.05
CA TRP A 429 -12.77 -3.35 -24.69
C TRP A 429 -12.77 -4.63 -25.53
N GLN A 430 -11.72 -4.84 -26.32
CA GLN A 430 -11.55 -6.07 -27.09
C GLN A 430 -11.48 -7.31 -26.18
N ILE A 431 -10.77 -7.25 -25.07
CA ILE A 431 -10.73 -8.33 -24.09
C ILE A 431 -12.12 -8.62 -23.52
N LEU A 432 -12.87 -7.58 -23.12
CA LEU A 432 -14.22 -7.74 -22.59
C LEU A 432 -15.18 -8.34 -23.62
N ARG A 433 -15.10 -7.89 -24.88
CA ARG A 433 -15.90 -8.50 -25.99
C ARG A 433 -15.57 -9.98 -26.15
N ARG A 434 -14.30 -10.33 -26.20
CA ARG A 434 -13.87 -11.74 -26.30
C ARG A 434 -14.34 -12.57 -25.13
N MET A 435 -14.24 -12.04 -23.88
CA MET A 435 -14.79 -12.72 -22.69
C MET A 435 -16.31 -12.94 -22.80
N ALA A 436 -17.03 -11.99 -23.37
CA ALA A 436 -18.47 -12.07 -23.58
C ALA A 436 -18.89 -12.86 -24.84
N PHE A 437 -17.94 -13.50 -25.55
CA PHE A 437 -18.18 -14.18 -26.85
C PHE A 437 -18.75 -13.25 -27.94
N LEU A 438 -18.51 -11.95 -27.84
CA LEU A 438 -18.88 -10.96 -28.83
C LEU A 438 -17.72 -10.81 -29.84
N SER A 439 -17.89 -11.29 -31.05
CA SER A 439 -16.92 -11.15 -32.13
C SER A 439 -16.74 -9.71 -32.58
#